data_337857b80a0d0773fc3eff6293d4a87f
#
_entry.id   337857b80a0d0773fc3eff6293d4a87f
#
_cell.length_a   1.000
_cell.length_b   1.000
_cell.length_c   1.000
_cell.angle_alpha   90.00
_cell.angle_beta   90.00
_cell.angle_gamma   90.00
#
_symmetry.space_group_name_H-M   'P 1'
#
loop_
_entity.id
_entity.type
_entity.pdbx_description
1 polymer ?
#
loop_
_entity_poly.entity_id
_entity_poly.type
_entity_poly.pdbx_seq_one_letter_code
_entity_poly.pdbx_strand_id
1 'polypeptide(L)'
;VEVEDAQYCAVVASGLLACTIPFLAFASAHSHVLVADTVYGPTRRFCDRTLKRLGVEIDYFDPLAGAGVDKLIRPNTHLIFLESPGSMTFEISDAPAIAAAARAKNVVTVLDNTWSGGVFHKPLALGIDVSVQANTKYASGGADVINGSILTNREDLISRMKETITDLGINVAPDDAYLVLRGLRSIETRMARHQSSGLEVARWLKQRPEVQRVLHPALEDDPGH
;
A
#
# COMPACT_ATOMS: atom_id res chain seq x y z
N VAL A 1 -3.60 -7.88 -12.01
CA VAL A 1 -4.81 -8.67 -11.82
C VAL A 1 -4.43 -10.05 -11.31
N GLU A 2 -3.81 -10.90 -12.09
CA GLU A 2 -3.48 -12.30 -11.72
C GLU A 2 -2.61 -12.41 -10.46
N VAL A 3 -1.60 -11.54 -10.32
CA VAL A 3 -0.65 -11.58 -9.17
C VAL A 3 -1.33 -11.28 -7.84
N GLU A 4 -2.40 -10.49 -7.79
CA GLU A 4 -3.13 -10.16 -6.54
C GLU A 4 -4.57 -10.70 -6.52
N ASP A 5 -4.94 -11.56 -7.44
CA ASP A 5 -6.32 -12.09 -7.57
C ASP A 5 -7.37 -10.97 -7.64
N ALA A 6 -7.05 -9.90 -8.37
CA ALA A 6 -7.91 -8.72 -8.52
C ALA A 6 -8.79 -8.82 -9.77
N GLN A 7 -10.00 -8.23 -9.72
CA GLN A 7 -10.88 -8.11 -10.88
C GLN A 7 -10.55 -6.89 -11.73
N TYR A 8 -10.10 -5.82 -11.12
CA TYR A 8 -9.75 -4.57 -11.77
C TYR A 8 -8.35 -4.10 -11.40
N CYS A 9 -7.65 -3.56 -12.39
CA CYS A 9 -6.36 -2.90 -12.21
C CYS A 9 -6.29 -1.65 -13.10
N ALA A 10 -5.96 -0.52 -12.50
CA ALA A 10 -5.51 0.66 -13.22
C ALA A 10 -3.99 0.79 -13.08
N VAL A 11 -3.31 1.10 -14.20
CA VAL A 11 -1.88 1.40 -14.23
C VAL A 11 -1.70 2.90 -14.30
N VAL A 12 -0.78 3.44 -13.49
CA VAL A 12 -0.53 4.88 -13.36
C VAL A 12 0.96 5.19 -13.42
N ALA A 13 1.31 6.44 -13.73
CA ALA A 13 2.68 6.86 -14.05
C ALA A 13 3.67 6.77 -12.86
N SER A 14 3.22 6.52 -11.63
CA SER A 14 4.13 6.31 -10.50
C SER A 14 3.45 5.59 -9.33
N GLY A 15 4.24 4.96 -8.46
CA GLY A 15 3.73 4.38 -7.20
C GLY A 15 3.10 5.45 -6.30
N LEU A 16 3.65 6.67 -6.27
CA LEU A 16 3.05 7.76 -5.49
C LEU A 16 1.66 8.14 -6.02
N LEU A 17 1.46 8.18 -7.33
CA LEU A 17 0.12 8.37 -7.91
C LEU A 17 -0.82 7.24 -7.52
N ALA A 18 -0.35 5.98 -7.51
CA ALA A 18 -1.16 4.86 -7.05
C ALA A 18 -1.63 5.05 -5.60
N CYS A 19 -0.77 5.57 -4.72
CA CYS A 19 -1.13 5.89 -3.33
C CYS A 19 -2.07 7.09 -3.22
N THR A 20 -1.94 8.11 -4.07
CA THR A 20 -2.66 9.40 -3.90
C THR A 20 -4.02 9.42 -4.58
N ILE A 21 -4.22 8.68 -5.66
CA ILE A 21 -5.51 8.60 -6.39
C ILE A 21 -6.66 8.15 -5.49
N PRO A 22 -6.54 7.10 -4.64
CA PRO A 22 -7.62 6.73 -3.74
C PRO A 22 -8.06 7.85 -2.79
N PHE A 23 -7.12 8.65 -2.26
CA PHE A 23 -7.49 9.83 -1.46
C PHE A 23 -8.31 10.83 -2.28
N LEU A 24 -7.87 11.15 -3.50
CA LEU A 24 -8.58 12.10 -4.37
C LEU A 24 -9.93 11.56 -4.85
N ALA A 25 -10.06 10.24 -5.00
CA ALA A 25 -11.30 9.60 -5.40
C ALA A 25 -12.34 9.55 -4.26
N PHE A 26 -11.92 9.35 -3.02
CA PHE A 26 -12.84 9.03 -1.92
C PHE A 26 -12.93 10.09 -0.83
N ALA A 27 -11.99 11.05 -0.74
CA ALA A 27 -12.05 12.17 0.19
C ALA A 27 -12.39 13.49 -0.52
N SER A 28 -13.11 14.35 0.17
CA SER A 28 -13.47 15.70 -0.26
C SER A 28 -13.23 16.69 0.87
N ALA A 29 -13.42 17.99 0.64
CA ALA A 29 -13.36 18.98 1.71
C ALA A 29 -14.26 18.56 2.88
N HIS A 30 -13.74 18.69 4.10
CA HIS A 30 -14.38 18.27 5.36
C HIS A 30 -14.50 16.76 5.58
N SER A 31 -14.00 15.93 4.67
CA SER A 31 -13.81 14.51 4.94
C SER A 31 -12.67 14.30 5.92
N HIS A 32 -12.77 13.25 6.74
CA HIS A 32 -11.71 12.77 7.58
C HIS A 32 -11.08 11.51 6.96
N VAL A 33 -9.76 11.39 7.03
CA VAL A 33 -9.01 10.18 6.65
C VAL A 33 -8.08 9.76 7.78
N LEU A 34 -7.98 8.45 7.99
CA LEU A 34 -7.02 7.83 8.89
C LEU A 34 -5.85 7.28 8.09
N VAL A 35 -4.64 7.58 8.51
CA VAL A 35 -3.41 7.15 7.83
C VAL A 35 -2.50 6.47 8.84
N ALA A 36 -2.00 5.27 8.54
CA ALA A 36 -1.03 4.63 9.42
C ALA A 36 0.24 5.48 9.53
N ASP A 37 0.76 5.64 10.74
CA ASP A 37 1.89 6.57 11.01
C ASP A 37 3.19 6.14 10.31
N THR A 38 3.27 4.89 9.87
CA THR A 38 4.42 4.26 9.23
C THR A 38 4.37 4.23 7.70
N VAL A 39 3.44 4.97 7.07
CA VAL A 39 3.33 5.01 5.60
C VAL A 39 4.53 5.70 4.95
N TYR A 40 4.76 5.38 3.69
CA TYR A 40 5.80 5.96 2.83
C TYR A 40 5.85 7.49 2.96
N GLY A 41 7.02 8.04 3.22
CA GLY A 41 7.20 9.47 3.51
C GLY A 41 6.59 10.44 2.48
N PRO A 42 6.69 10.21 1.16
CA PRO A 42 5.99 11.01 0.16
C PRO A 42 4.46 10.94 0.26
N THR A 43 3.87 9.80 0.62
CA THR A 43 2.42 9.65 0.87
C THR A 43 2.03 10.52 2.06
N ARG A 44 2.76 10.44 3.18
CA ARG A 44 2.57 11.31 4.33
C ARG A 44 2.66 12.80 3.96
N ARG A 45 3.69 13.17 3.21
CA ARG A 45 3.87 14.56 2.75
C ARG A 45 2.72 15.03 1.86
N PHE A 46 2.16 14.17 1.00
CA PHE A 46 0.97 14.48 0.22
C PHE A 46 -0.23 14.76 1.13
N CYS A 47 -0.46 13.92 2.13
CA CYS A 47 -1.50 14.12 3.14
C CYS A 47 -1.33 15.48 3.84
N ASP A 48 -0.15 15.75 4.37
CA ASP A 48 0.12 16.96 5.16
C ASP A 48 0.07 18.26 4.35
N ARG A 49 0.47 18.22 3.08
CA ARG A 49 0.58 19.43 2.26
C ARG A 49 -0.60 19.62 1.30
N THR A 50 -0.97 18.55 0.59
CA THR A 50 -1.96 18.65 -0.48
C THR A 50 -3.36 18.41 0.04
N LEU A 51 -3.62 17.31 0.73
CA LEU A 51 -4.96 17.00 1.21
C LEU A 51 -5.44 17.99 2.27
N LYS A 52 -4.58 18.38 3.22
CA LYS A 52 -4.93 19.43 4.21
C LYS A 52 -5.30 20.76 3.52
N ARG A 53 -4.57 21.15 2.48
CA ARG A 53 -4.89 22.35 1.69
C ARG A 53 -6.23 22.23 0.96
N LEU A 54 -6.63 21.02 0.58
CA LEU A 54 -7.95 20.73 -0.03
C LEU A 54 -9.08 20.63 1.01
N GLY A 55 -8.77 20.87 2.29
CA GLY A 55 -9.76 20.85 3.37
C GLY A 55 -10.08 19.47 3.93
N VAL A 56 -9.24 18.47 3.66
CA VAL A 56 -9.38 17.11 4.24
C VAL A 56 -8.73 17.08 5.63
N GLU A 57 -9.43 16.55 6.61
CA GLU A 57 -8.92 16.30 7.96
C GLU A 57 -8.13 14.99 7.98
N ILE A 58 -6.95 15.00 8.61
CA ILE A 58 -6.02 13.86 8.61
C ILE A 58 -5.56 13.56 10.02
N ASP A 59 -5.84 12.34 10.47
CA ASP A 59 -5.25 11.79 11.69
C ASP A 59 -4.34 10.59 11.35
N TYR A 60 -3.20 10.56 12.03
CA TYR A 60 -2.30 9.41 11.98
C TYR A 60 -2.59 8.46 13.13
N PHE A 61 -2.50 7.15 12.87
CA PHE A 61 -2.75 6.14 13.88
C PHE A 61 -1.62 5.12 13.96
N ASP A 62 -1.50 4.48 15.11
CA ASP A 62 -0.55 3.40 15.34
C ASP A 62 -0.86 2.22 14.41
N PRO A 63 0.08 1.78 13.55
CA PRO A 63 -0.12 0.64 12.64
C PRO A 63 -0.51 -0.64 13.38
N LEU A 64 -0.20 -0.76 14.66
CA LEU A 64 -0.54 -1.91 15.51
C LEU A 64 -1.91 -1.80 16.19
N ALA A 65 -2.69 -0.76 15.89
CA ALA A 65 -4.01 -0.55 16.50
C ALA A 65 -5.01 -1.69 16.25
N GLY A 66 -4.85 -2.44 15.15
CA GLY A 66 -5.76 -3.53 14.79
C GLY A 66 -7.22 -3.09 14.81
N ALA A 67 -8.11 -3.88 15.44
CA ALA A 67 -9.52 -3.54 15.62
C ALA A 67 -9.74 -2.24 16.40
N GLY A 68 -8.77 -1.78 17.19
CA GLY A 68 -8.84 -0.52 17.95
C GLY A 68 -9.01 0.73 17.09
N VAL A 69 -8.71 0.64 15.78
CA VAL A 69 -8.97 1.70 14.81
C VAL A 69 -10.43 2.16 14.78
N ASP A 70 -11.36 1.28 15.15
CA ASP A 70 -12.79 1.58 15.28
C ASP A 70 -13.09 2.83 16.11
N LYS A 71 -12.33 3.06 17.18
CA LYS A 71 -12.48 4.21 18.09
C LYS A 71 -12.03 5.53 17.45
N LEU A 72 -11.25 5.48 16.38
CA LEU A 72 -10.74 6.63 15.65
C LEU A 72 -11.63 7.02 14.47
N ILE A 73 -12.50 6.11 14.03
CA ILE A 73 -13.42 6.36 12.91
C ILE A 73 -14.53 7.31 13.36
N ARG A 74 -14.62 8.45 12.68
CA ARG A 74 -15.63 9.52 12.88
C ARG A 74 -16.75 9.39 11.85
N PRO A 75 -17.91 10.06 12.03
CA PRO A 75 -18.99 10.05 11.05
C PRO A 75 -18.58 10.56 9.66
N ASN A 76 -17.58 11.45 9.57
CA ASN A 76 -17.01 11.98 8.35
C ASN A 76 -15.73 11.25 7.90
N THR A 77 -15.38 10.10 8.46
CA THR A 77 -14.26 9.29 7.99
C THR A 77 -14.65 8.56 6.71
N HIS A 78 -13.88 8.77 5.65
CA HIS A 78 -14.15 8.18 4.34
C HIS A 78 -13.12 7.13 3.92
N LEU A 79 -11.89 7.21 4.45
CA LEU A 79 -10.80 6.34 4.02
C LEU A 79 -9.84 6.06 5.16
N ILE A 80 -9.34 4.81 5.21
CA ILE A 80 -8.20 4.38 6.02
C ILE A 80 -7.09 3.91 5.10
N PHE A 81 -5.90 4.50 5.20
CA PHE A 81 -4.74 4.14 4.39
C PHE A 81 -3.67 3.45 5.24
N LEU A 82 -3.23 2.28 4.78
CA LEU A 82 -2.24 1.42 5.41
C LEU A 82 -1.01 1.22 4.53
N GLU A 83 0.10 0.90 5.14
CA GLU A 83 1.25 0.23 4.51
C GLU A 83 1.73 -0.87 5.45
N SER A 84 1.81 -2.10 4.99
CA SER A 84 2.23 -3.23 5.81
C SER A 84 3.08 -4.21 5.00
N PRO A 85 4.33 -4.48 5.41
CA PRO A 85 5.08 -3.83 6.50
C PRO A 85 5.18 -2.31 6.34
N GLY A 86 5.23 -1.57 7.46
CA GLY A 86 5.41 -0.13 7.45
C GLY A 86 6.75 0.30 6.83
N SER A 87 6.77 1.48 6.20
CA SER A 87 8.00 2.08 5.69
C SER A 87 8.99 2.33 6.84
N MET A 88 10.24 1.97 6.65
CA MET A 88 11.38 2.20 7.57
C MET A 88 11.39 1.33 8.85
N THR A 89 10.28 1.11 9.49
CA THR A 89 10.18 0.48 10.82
C THR A 89 9.59 -0.92 10.79
N PHE A 90 8.94 -1.29 9.68
CA PHE A 90 8.49 -2.64 9.32
C PHE A 90 7.40 -3.26 10.23
N GLU A 91 6.63 -2.46 10.95
CA GLU A 91 5.48 -2.95 11.70
C GLU A 91 4.47 -3.66 10.78
N ILE A 92 3.94 -4.78 11.23
CA ILE A 92 2.89 -5.52 10.53
C ILE A 92 1.53 -5.13 11.12
N SER A 93 0.70 -4.53 10.28
CA SER A 93 -0.68 -4.19 10.64
C SER A 93 -1.60 -5.41 10.57
N ASP A 94 -2.53 -5.53 11.53
CA ASP A 94 -3.65 -6.48 11.44
C ASP A 94 -4.68 -5.98 10.41
N ALA A 95 -4.34 -6.16 9.13
CA ALA A 95 -5.16 -5.68 8.02
C ALA A 95 -6.58 -6.27 8.03
N PRO A 96 -6.81 -7.58 8.32
CA PRO A 96 -8.15 -8.14 8.46
C PRO A 96 -9.00 -7.44 9.52
N ALA A 97 -8.44 -7.20 10.71
CA ALA A 97 -9.17 -6.54 11.80
C ALA A 97 -9.51 -5.09 11.47
N ILE A 98 -8.57 -4.35 10.84
CA ILE A 98 -8.79 -2.97 10.39
C ILE A 98 -9.85 -2.92 9.28
N ALA A 99 -9.78 -3.84 8.29
CA ALA A 99 -10.76 -3.93 7.22
C ALA A 99 -12.17 -4.23 7.74
N ALA A 100 -12.29 -5.14 8.72
CA ALA A 100 -13.57 -5.45 9.34
C ALA A 100 -14.17 -4.23 10.08
N ALA A 101 -13.36 -3.51 10.86
CA ALA A 101 -13.77 -2.29 11.57
C ALA A 101 -14.22 -1.18 10.60
N ALA A 102 -13.46 -0.96 9.53
CA ALA A 102 -13.78 0.02 8.49
C ALA A 102 -15.09 -0.31 7.75
N ARG A 103 -15.26 -1.58 7.36
CA ARG A 103 -16.45 -2.07 6.66
C ARG A 103 -17.72 -1.89 7.48
N ALA A 104 -17.67 -2.12 8.79
CA ALA A 104 -18.81 -1.93 9.69
C ALA A 104 -19.30 -0.48 9.71
N LYS A 105 -18.47 0.49 9.30
CA LYS A 105 -18.77 1.91 9.25
C LYS A 105 -18.77 2.51 7.83
N ASN A 106 -18.75 1.65 6.81
CA ASN A 106 -18.72 2.03 5.38
C ASN A 106 -17.52 2.92 5.01
N VAL A 107 -16.37 2.68 5.60
CA VAL A 107 -15.10 3.38 5.32
C VAL A 107 -14.27 2.55 4.36
N VAL A 108 -13.74 3.18 3.31
CA VAL A 108 -12.88 2.51 2.32
C VAL A 108 -11.49 2.27 2.91
N THR A 109 -10.96 1.06 2.70
CA THR A 109 -9.60 0.69 3.10
C THR A 109 -8.67 0.61 1.91
N VAL A 110 -7.48 1.20 2.04
CA VAL A 110 -6.41 1.16 1.04
C VAL A 110 -5.14 0.65 1.68
N LEU A 111 -4.46 -0.28 1.04
CA LEU A 111 -3.18 -0.80 1.51
C LEU A 111 -2.10 -0.69 0.43
N ASP A 112 -0.99 -0.04 0.77
CA ASP A 112 0.22 -0.09 -0.04
C ASP A 112 0.90 -1.45 0.16
N ASN A 113 0.80 -2.29 -0.88
CA ASN A 113 1.28 -3.68 -0.91
C ASN A 113 2.62 -3.81 -1.65
N THR A 114 3.36 -2.72 -1.79
CA THR A 114 4.61 -2.70 -2.56
C THR A 114 5.64 -3.70 -2.03
N TRP A 115 5.74 -3.89 -0.72
CA TRP A 115 6.70 -4.80 -0.09
C TRP A 115 6.50 -6.27 -0.47
N SER A 116 5.26 -6.70 -0.65
CA SER A 116 4.95 -8.10 -0.99
C SER A 116 5.08 -8.39 -2.50
N GLY A 117 5.13 -7.34 -3.33
CA GLY A 117 5.03 -7.46 -4.79
C GLY A 117 3.75 -8.15 -5.26
N GLY A 118 2.72 -8.26 -4.38
CA GLY A 118 1.50 -9.03 -4.63
C GLY A 118 1.69 -10.56 -4.56
N VAL A 119 2.91 -11.05 -4.34
CA VAL A 119 3.22 -12.49 -4.30
C VAL A 119 2.92 -13.07 -2.91
N PHE A 120 3.44 -12.45 -1.86
CA PHE A 120 3.36 -12.98 -0.49
C PHE A 120 2.14 -12.53 0.30
N HIS A 121 1.51 -11.43 -0.08
CA HIS A 121 0.38 -10.86 0.63
C HIS A 121 -0.74 -10.49 -0.34
N LYS A 122 -1.95 -10.92 -0.03
CA LYS A 122 -3.16 -10.75 -0.85
C LYS A 122 -4.18 -9.89 -0.09
N PRO A 123 -4.00 -8.56 -0.01
CA PRO A 123 -4.81 -7.71 0.84
C PRO A 123 -6.30 -7.71 0.48
N LEU A 124 -6.64 -7.85 -0.81
CA LEU A 124 -8.04 -7.93 -1.25
C LEU A 124 -8.76 -9.17 -0.68
N ALA A 125 -8.06 -10.32 -0.60
CA ALA A 125 -8.60 -11.54 0.01
C ALA A 125 -8.76 -11.40 1.54
N LEU A 126 -8.01 -10.52 2.16
CA LEU A 126 -8.07 -10.21 3.59
C LEU A 126 -9.12 -9.13 3.94
N GLY A 127 -9.84 -8.64 2.93
CA GLY A 127 -10.93 -7.70 3.12
C GLY A 127 -10.60 -6.22 2.91
N ILE A 128 -9.37 -5.89 2.55
CA ILE A 128 -8.98 -4.56 2.08
C ILE A 128 -9.70 -4.26 0.76
N ASP A 129 -10.21 -3.05 0.60
CA ASP A 129 -10.98 -2.67 -0.58
C ASP A 129 -10.10 -2.34 -1.79
N VAL A 130 -8.96 -1.69 -1.56
CA VAL A 130 -8.04 -1.25 -2.61
C VAL A 130 -6.61 -1.61 -2.24
N SER A 131 -5.91 -2.29 -3.14
CA SER A 131 -4.46 -2.52 -3.06
C SER A 131 -3.73 -1.59 -4.01
N VAL A 132 -2.65 -0.97 -3.55
CA VAL A 132 -1.78 -0.15 -4.41
C VAL A 132 -0.36 -0.66 -4.38
N GLN A 133 0.36 -0.49 -5.49
CA GLN A 133 1.77 -0.89 -5.59
C GLN A 133 2.60 0.13 -6.37
N ALA A 134 3.84 0.29 -5.94
CA ALA A 134 4.89 0.89 -6.75
C ALA A 134 5.53 -0.20 -7.64
N ASN A 135 5.00 -0.34 -8.87
CA ASN A 135 5.52 -1.29 -9.86
C ASN A 135 6.99 -1.02 -10.24
N THR A 136 7.48 0.19 -9.98
CA THR A 136 8.88 0.61 -10.05
C THR A 136 9.85 -0.38 -9.38
N LYS A 137 9.38 -1.12 -8.38
CA LYS A 137 10.20 -2.00 -7.53
C LYS A 137 10.11 -3.45 -8.01
N TYR A 138 9.43 -4.32 -7.25
CA TYR A 138 9.45 -5.76 -7.52
C TYR A 138 8.73 -6.15 -8.81
N ALA A 139 7.65 -5.48 -9.17
CA ALA A 139 6.89 -5.81 -10.36
C ALA A 139 7.73 -5.65 -11.64
N SER A 140 8.41 -4.51 -11.83
CA SER A 140 9.32 -4.31 -12.98
C SER A 140 10.62 -5.10 -12.82
N GLY A 141 11.20 -5.09 -11.64
CA GLY A 141 12.42 -5.81 -11.27
C GLY A 141 13.70 -5.32 -11.94
N GLY A 142 13.63 -4.33 -12.80
CA GLY A 142 14.76 -3.81 -13.59
C GLY A 142 15.32 -2.48 -13.07
N ALA A 143 14.60 -1.77 -12.20
CA ALA A 143 14.89 -0.40 -11.78
C ALA A 143 15.01 0.59 -12.98
N ASP A 144 14.30 0.30 -14.06
CA ASP A 144 14.37 0.98 -15.35
C ASP A 144 13.05 1.68 -15.73
N VAL A 145 12.06 1.70 -14.83
CA VAL A 145 10.75 2.32 -15.06
C VAL A 145 10.18 2.90 -13.76
N ILE A 146 9.42 3.99 -13.89
CA ILE A 146 8.59 4.52 -12.81
C ILE A 146 7.13 4.22 -13.15
N ASN A 147 6.43 3.45 -12.30
CA ASN A 147 5.08 3.01 -12.58
C ASN A 147 4.37 2.61 -11.27
N GLY A 148 3.05 2.64 -11.27
CA GLY A 148 2.22 2.16 -10.16
C GLY A 148 0.97 1.45 -10.64
N SER A 149 0.35 0.70 -9.75
CA SER A 149 -0.94 0.06 -10.00
C SER A 149 -1.90 0.24 -8.82
N ILE A 150 -3.19 0.28 -9.14
CA ILE A 150 -4.31 0.35 -8.19
C ILE A 150 -5.23 -0.82 -8.53
N LEU A 151 -5.49 -1.68 -7.56
CA LEU A 151 -6.25 -2.91 -7.73
C LEU A 151 -7.44 -2.94 -6.78
N THR A 152 -8.56 -3.50 -7.23
CA THR A 152 -9.75 -3.70 -6.38
C THR A 152 -10.63 -4.82 -6.92
N ASN A 153 -11.40 -5.44 -6.01
CA ASN A 153 -12.50 -6.37 -6.33
C ASN A 153 -13.88 -5.72 -6.14
N ARG A 154 -13.91 -4.44 -5.74
CA ARG A 154 -15.15 -3.70 -5.50
C ARG A 154 -15.57 -2.90 -6.72
N GLU A 155 -16.63 -3.35 -7.38
CA GLU A 155 -17.18 -2.73 -8.59
C GLU A 155 -17.63 -1.27 -8.35
N ASP A 156 -18.21 -0.99 -7.19
CA ASP A 156 -18.68 0.33 -6.80
C ASP A 156 -17.56 1.38 -6.64
N LEU A 157 -16.32 0.95 -6.40
CA LEU A 157 -15.17 1.85 -6.30
C LEU A 157 -14.49 2.12 -7.66
N ILE A 158 -14.69 1.23 -8.64
CA ILE A 158 -14.01 1.31 -9.95
C ILE A 158 -14.38 2.60 -10.68
N SER A 159 -15.65 2.96 -10.73
CA SER A 159 -16.11 4.17 -11.46
C SER A 159 -15.44 5.44 -10.94
N ARG A 160 -15.45 5.66 -9.63
CA ARG A 160 -14.84 6.85 -9.02
C ARG A 160 -13.33 6.93 -9.25
N MET A 161 -12.62 5.78 -9.18
CA MET A 161 -11.19 5.75 -9.49
C MET A 161 -10.91 6.05 -10.97
N LYS A 162 -11.71 5.48 -11.89
CA LYS A 162 -11.61 5.76 -13.33
C LYS A 162 -11.86 7.23 -13.64
N GLU A 163 -12.92 7.80 -13.09
CA GLU A 163 -13.24 9.21 -13.23
C GLU A 163 -12.08 10.08 -12.76
N THR A 164 -11.57 9.84 -11.55
CA THR A 164 -10.44 10.58 -11.00
C THR A 164 -9.19 10.49 -11.89
N ILE A 165 -8.86 9.30 -12.40
CA ILE A 165 -7.73 9.09 -13.31
C ILE A 165 -7.93 9.87 -14.61
N THR A 166 -9.15 9.83 -15.17
CA THR A 166 -9.48 10.51 -16.43
C THR A 166 -9.48 12.02 -16.27
N ASP A 167 -10.11 12.56 -15.23
CA ASP A 167 -10.23 13.99 -14.98
C ASP A 167 -8.85 14.64 -14.70
N LEU A 168 -7.93 13.88 -14.11
CA LEU A 168 -6.55 14.34 -13.89
C LEU A 168 -5.64 14.13 -15.12
N GLY A 169 -6.15 13.55 -16.22
CA GLY A 169 -5.38 13.29 -17.44
C GLY A 169 -4.23 12.31 -17.21
N ILE A 170 -4.35 11.40 -16.24
CA ILE A 170 -3.30 10.45 -15.90
C ILE A 170 -3.23 9.34 -16.94
N ASN A 171 -2.07 9.15 -17.53
CA ASN A 171 -1.80 8.09 -18.47
C ASN A 171 -0.43 7.46 -18.23
N VAL A 172 -0.17 6.34 -18.88
CA VAL A 172 1.10 5.61 -18.83
C VAL A 172 1.59 5.37 -20.24
N ALA A 173 2.88 5.61 -20.48
CA ALA A 173 3.49 5.31 -21.76
C ALA A 173 3.45 3.79 -22.01
N PRO A 174 3.15 3.34 -23.25
CA PRO A 174 3.12 1.92 -23.60
C PRO A 174 4.42 1.18 -23.26
N ASP A 175 5.57 1.84 -23.46
CA ASP A 175 6.89 1.27 -23.18
C ASP A 175 7.07 1.00 -21.68
N ASP A 176 6.60 1.91 -20.80
CA ASP A 176 6.64 1.73 -19.35
C ASP A 176 5.75 0.54 -18.92
N ALA A 177 4.55 0.44 -19.48
CA ALA A 177 3.66 -0.68 -19.24
C ALA A 177 4.28 -2.02 -19.69
N TYR A 178 4.97 -2.02 -20.83
CA TYR A 178 5.69 -3.19 -21.33
C TYR A 178 6.84 -3.61 -20.40
N LEU A 179 7.63 -2.66 -19.89
CA LEU A 179 8.73 -2.97 -18.95
C LEU A 179 8.21 -3.64 -17.67
N VAL A 180 7.10 -3.15 -17.12
CA VAL A 180 6.44 -3.80 -15.98
C VAL A 180 5.95 -5.20 -16.34
N LEU A 181 5.25 -5.37 -17.46
CA LEU A 181 4.77 -6.68 -17.92
C LEU A 181 5.92 -7.68 -18.12
N ARG A 182 7.05 -7.22 -18.67
CA ARG A 182 8.28 -8.01 -18.80
C ARG A 182 8.76 -8.50 -17.43
N GLY A 183 8.79 -7.61 -16.42
CA GLY A 183 9.22 -7.93 -15.07
C GLY A 183 8.31 -8.93 -14.35
N LEU A 184 6.99 -8.83 -14.54
CA LEU A 184 6.01 -9.72 -13.93
C LEU A 184 6.24 -11.21 -14.29
N ARG A 185 6.79 -11.50 -15.46
CA ARG A 185 7.07 -12.88 -15.88
C ARG A 185 8.05 -13.62 -14.98
N SER A 186 8.87 -12.91 -14.21
CA SER A 186 9.87 -13.50 -13.32
C SER A 186 9.65 -13.12 -11.85
N ILE A 187 8.54 -12.47 -11.51
CA ILE A 187 8.34 -11.88 -10.19
C ILE A 187 8.39 -12.94 -9.09
N GLU A 188 7.74 -14.07 -9.27
CA GLU A 188 7.69 -15.14 -8.27
C GLU A 188 9.10 -15.67 -7.94
N THR A 189 9.89 -15.98 -8.97
CA THR A 189 11.27 -16.46 -8.80
C THR A 189 12.13 -15.41 -8.10
N ARG A 190 12.00 -14.14 -8.48
CA ARG A 190 12.77 -13.04 -7.87
C ARG A 190 12.35 -12.82 -6.41
N MET A 191 11.05 -12.83 -6.12
CA MET A 191 10.55 -12.67 -4.76
C MET A 191 11.00 -13.81 -3.85
N ALA A 192 10.94 -15.06 -4.29
CA ALA A 192 11.47 -16.20 -3.55
C ALA A 192 12.99 -16.04 -3.24
N ARG A 193 13.77 -15.57 -4.22
CA ARG A 193 15.19 -15.30 -4.02
C ARG A 193 15.43 -14.11 -3.07
N HIS A 194 14.68 -13.04 -3.19
CA HIS A 194 14.75 -11.88 -2.29
C HIS A 194 14.45 -12.27 -0.85
N GLN A 195 13.39 -13.05 -0.62
CA GLN A 195 13.03 -13.55 0.71
C GLN A 195 14.17 -14.37 1.33
N SER A 196 14.69 -15.36 0.60
CA SER A 196 15.78 -16.22 1.07
C SER A 196 17.02 -15.39 1.41
N SER A 197 17.46 -14.51 0.50
CA SER A 197 18.65 -13.69 0.71
C SER A 197 18.45 -12.66 1.81
N GLY A 198 17.26 -12.06 1.89
CA GLY A 198 16.93 -11.08 2.94
C GLY A 198 17.00 -11.68 4.33
N LEU A 199 16.44 -12.88 4.52
CA LEU A 199 16.53 -13.61 5.80
C LEU A 199 17.96 -14.02 6.16
N GLU A 200 18.74 -14.48 5.20
CA GLU A 200 20.14 -14.83 5.42
C GLU A 200 20.95 -13.62 5.89
N VAL A 201 20.80 -12.49 5.19
CA VAL A 201 21.47 -11.23 5.56
C VAL A 201 20.99 -10.72 6.92
N ALA A 202 19.69 -10.77 7.20
CA ALA A 202 19.14 -10.33 8.48
C ALA A 202 19.71 -11.16 9.65
N ARG A 203 19.75 -12.48 9.51
CA ARG A 203 20.36 -13.38 10.51
C ARG A 203 21.85 -13.13 10.69
N TRP A 204 22.58 -12.90 9.61
CA TRP A 204 24.00 -12.55 9.65
C TRP A 204 24.24 -11.22 10.36
N LEU A 205 23.43 -10.18 10.06
CA LEU A 205 23.51 -8.88 10.71
C LEU A 205 23.27 -8.96 12.22
N LYS A 206 22.31 -9.78 12.67
CA LYS A 206 22.05 -9.99 14.12
C LYS A 206 23.26 -10.49 14.90
N GLN A 207 24.22 -11.12 14.24
CA GLN A 207 25.42 -11.65 14.87
C GLN A 207 26.57 -10.63 14.91
N ARG A 208 26.37 -9.42 14.34
CA ARG A 208 27.41 -8.39 14.30
C ARG A 208 27.38 -7.53 15.56
N PRO A 209 28.52 -7.35 16.25
CA PRO A 209 28.60 -6.53 17.47
C PRO A 209 28.31 -5.04 17.19
N GLU A 210 28.47 -4.59 15.94
CA GLU A 210 28.20 -3.21 15.52
C GLU A 210 26.72 -2.94 15.28
N VAL A 211 25.88 -4.00 15.18
CA VAL A 211 24.45 -3.89 14.89
C VAL A 211 23.65 -4.02 16.17
N GLN A 212 23.02 -2.95 16.59
CA GLN A 212 22.22 -2.92 17.80
C GLN A 212 20.88 -3.67 17.62
N ARG A 213 20.25 -3.54 16.45
CA ARG A 213 18.96 -4.16 16.15
C ARG A 213 18.79 -4.39 14.65
N VAL A 214 18.14 -5.48 14.28
CA VAL A 214 17.67 -5.75 12.92
C VAL A 214 16.15 -5.73 12.94
N LEU A 215 15.56 -4.92 12.08
CA LEU A 215 14.10 -4.84 11.88
C LEU A 215 13.74 -5.69 10.66
N HIS A 216 13.18 -6.87 10.89
CA HIS A 216 12.73 -7.75 9.82
C HIS A 216 11.62 -8.68 10.34
N PRO A 217 10.36 -8.50 9.91
CA PRO A 217 9.21 -9.18 10.50
C PRO A 217 9.20 -10.71 10.34
N ALA A 218 10.03 -11.26 9.46
CA ALA A 218 10.20 -12.71 9.33
C ALA A 218 11.30 -13.31 10.26
N LEU A 219 11.87 -12.52 11.17
CA LEU A 219 12.71 -13.04 12.25
C LEU A 219 11.81 -13.42 13.43
N GLU A 220 12.04 -14.60 14.03
CA GLU A 220 11.21 -15.16 15.11
C GLU A 220 11.08 -14.26 16.35
N ASP A 221 12.05 -13.39 16.59
CA ASP A 221 12.07 -12.43 17.70
C ASP A 221 11.57 -11.03 17.31
N ASP A 222 11.12 -10.83 16.08
CA ASP A 222 10.50 -9.57 15.67
C ASP A 222 9.05 -9.52 16.16
N PRO A 223 8.59 -8.38 16.74
CA PRO A 223 7.20 -8.26 17.22
C PRO A 223 6.12 -8.48 16.14
N GLY A 224 6.49 -8.34 14.87
CA GLY A 224 5.59 -8.53 13.73
C GLY A 224 5.61 -9.93 13.11
N HIS A 225 6.34 -10.88 13.75
CA HIS A 225 6.52 -12.25 13.23
C HIS A 225 5.22 -13.06 13.19
#